data_97e29db9ecb08b10efa2c80697ecdbfb
#
_entry.id   97e29db9ecb08b10efa2c80697ecdbfb
#
_cell.length_a   1.000
_cell.length_b   1.000
_cell.length_c   1.000
_cell.angle_alpha   90.00
_cell.angle_beta   90.00
_cell.angle_gamma   90.00
#
_symmetry.space_group_name_H-M   'P 1'
#
loop_
_entity.id
_entity.type
_entity.pdbx_description
1 polymer ?
#
loop_
_entity_poly.entity_id
_entity_poly.type
_entity_poly.pdbx_seq_one_letter_code
_entity_poly.pdbx_strand_id
1 'polypeptide(L)'
;MNLYTFTNFILCFKFNQIKLFLLFFSFSLTLNSQSTSRDDFFIKSSEQFYSSKYSKNGAQRIDMYKDLIKNKNVGLVVNQTSVINVLNSDNIFQKHVHLVDTLMNLDFVINKIFSPEHGFKGSADAGAYVKDGKYRNIPIVSLYGNKKKPTSEDLQGIEIMIFDIQDVGVRFYTYISTLHYIME
;
A
#
# COMPACT_ATOMS: atom_id res chain seq x y z
N MET A 1 -21.08 -6.14 16.50
CA MET A 1 -20.66 -6.27 15.09
C MET A 1 -19.29 -5.59 14.99
N ASN A 2 -18.21 -6.37 15.06
CA ASN A 2 -16.85 -5.85 15.13
C ASN A 2 -16.41 -5.37 13.75
N LEU A 3 -16.20 -4.06 13.60
CA LEU A 3 -15.52 -3.48 12.46
C LEU A 3 -14.02 -3.80 12.59
N TYR A 4 -13.54 -4.73 11.78
CA TYR A 4 -12.10 -4.93 11.60
C TYR A 4 -11.56 -3.78 10.74
N THR A 5 -10.77 -2.92 11.36
CA THR A 5 -9.95 -1.95 10.62
C THR A 5 -8.80 -2.69 9.97
N PHE A 6 -8.87 -2.89 8.65
CA PHE A 6 -7.77 -3.42 7.88
C PHE A 6 -6.68 -2.33 7.74
N THR A 7 -5.50 -2.65 8.25
CA THR A 7 -4.30 -1.82 8.07
C THR A 7 -3.69 -2.11 6.70
N ASN A 8 -3.38 -1.05 5.94
CA ASN A 8 -2.64 -1.15 4.69
C ASN A 8 -1.23 -1.71 4.97
N PHE A 9 -0.85 -2.77 4.26
CA PHE A 9 0.46 -3.39 4.36
C PHE A 9 1.34 -2.90 3.20
N ILE A 10 2.58 -2.49 3.51
CA ILE A 10 3.64 -2.40 2.52
C ILE A 10 4.46 -3.68 2.61
N LEU A 11 4.51 -4.40 1.51
CA LEU A 11 5.36 -5.57 1.35
C LEU A 11 6.53 -5.21 0.44
N CYS A 12 7.74 -5.28 0.98
CA CYS A 12 8.98 -5.08 0.22
C CYS A 12 9.64 -6.44 -0.04
N PHE A 13 9.86 -6.77 -1.31
CA PHE A 13 10.52 -8.01 -1.71
C PHE A 13 11.89 -7.74 -2.32
N LYS A 14 12.90 -8.51 -1.94
CA LYS A 14 14.25 -8.47 -2.53
C LYS A 14 14.45 -9.70 -3.42
N PHE A 15 14.61 -9.48 -4.72
CA PHE A 15 15.00 -10.53 -5.66
C PHE A 15 16.47 -10.89 -5.45
N ASN A 16 16.74 -12.03 -4.92
CA ASN A 16 17.90 -12.95 -5.01
C ASN A 16 18.16 -13.78 -3.75
N GLN A 17 17.41 -13.65 -2.73
CA GLN A 17 17.22 -14.62 -1.65
C GLN A 17 15.93 -14.24 -0.94
N ILE A 18 14.96 -15.12 -0.98
CA ILE A 18 13.66 -14.94 -0.34
C ILE A 18 13.87 -14.80 1.17
N LYS A 19 14.08 -13.58 1.65
CA LYS A 19 13.82 -13.22 3.04
C LYS A 19 12.55 -12.40 3.05
N LEU A 20 11.44 -13.11 3.24
CA LEU A 20 10.14 -12.51 3.51
C LEU A 20 10.22 -11.77 4.85
N PHE A 21 10.33 -10.44 4.82
CA PHE A 21 10.13 -9.62 6.02
C PHE A 21 8.66 -9.29 6.14
N LEU A 22 7.91 -10.16 6.82
CA LEU A 22 6.59 -9.84 7.34
C LEU A 22 6.78 -9.01 8.62
N LEU A 23 6.63 -7.70 8.51
CA LEU A 23 6.48 -6.84 9.69
C LEU A 23 5.04 -6.99 10.22
N PHE A 24 4.81 -8.04 11.02
CA PHE A 24 3.62 -8.13 11.85
C PHE A 24 3.77 -7.16 13.01
N PHE A 25 3.01 -6.07 13.00
CA PHE A 25 2.75 -5.35 14.24
C PHE A 25 1.53 -6.00 14.89
N SER A 26 1.78 -7.04 15.75
CA SER A 26 0.78 -7.50 16.68
C SER A 26 0.63 -6.45 17.79
N PHE A 27 -0.47 -5.70 17.73
CA PHE A 27 -0.92 -4.91 18.86
C PHE A 27 -1.56 -5.88 19.86
N SER A 28 -0.80 -6.36 20.85
CA SER A 28 -1.36 -7.10 21.97
C SER A 28 -2.13 -6.11 22.84
N LEU A 29 -3.45 -6.13 22.73
CA LEU A 29 -4.36 -5.55 23.70
C LEU A 29 -4.32 -6.42 24.96
N THR A 30 -3.54 -6.02 25.96
CA THR A 30 -3.74 -6.51 27.32
C THR A 30 -5.02 -5.86 27.86
N LEU A 31 -6.09 -6.65 27.86
CA LEU A 31 -7.33 -6.30 28.56
C LEU A 31 -7.08 -6.35 30.06
N ASN A 32 -6.70 -5.22 30.65
CA ASN A 32 -6.83 -5.02 32.08
C ASN A 32 -8.29 -4.66 32.36
N SER A 33 -9.06 -5.58 32.91
CA SER A 33 -10.43 -5.32 33.35
C SER A 33 -10.40 -4.51 34.64
N GLN A 34 -10.24 -3.20 34.51
CA GLN A 34 -10.66 -2.26 35.57
C GLN A 34 -12.02 -1.71 35.19
N SER A 35 -12.95 -1.71 36.15
CA SER A 35 -14.29 -1.12 35.98
C SER A 35 -14.17 0.38 35.74
N THR A 36 -14.11 0.76 34.48
CA THR A 36 -14.17 2.15 34.06
C THR A 36 -15.61 2.60 34.05
N SER A 37 -15.88 3.80 34.54
CA SER A 37 -17.21 4.41 34.46
C SER A 37 -17.64 4.55 32.98
N ARG A 38 -18.96 4.65 32.75
CA ARG A 38 -19.52 4.80 31.38
C ARG A 38 -18.94 6.03 30.68
N ASP A 39 -18.62 7.06 31.44
CA ASP A 39 -18.08 8.33 30.92
C ASP A 39 -16.60 8.19 30.51
N ASP A 40 -15.80 7.43 31.26
CA ASP A 40 -14.41 7.12 30.90
C ASP A 40 -14.30 6.27 29.62
N PHE A 41 -15.32 5.43 29.37
CA PHE A 41 -15.39 4.65 28.13
C PHE A 41 -15.63 5.56 26.91
N PHE A 42 -16.54 6.52 27.03
CA PHE A 42 -16.85 7.48 25.94
C PHE A 42 -15.66 8.42 25.68
N ILE A 43 -14.99 8.92 26.72
CA ILE A 43 -13.82 9.79 26.58
C ILE A 43 -12.66 9.03 25.91
N LYS A 44 -12.33 7.82 26.39
CA LYS A 44 -11.30 7.00 25.76
C LYS A 44 -11.65 6.59 24.33
N SER A 45 -12.90 6.27 24.04
CA SER A 45 -13.32 5.94 22.67
C SER A 45 -13.25 7.15 21.74
N SER A 46 -13.55 8.35 22.22
CA SER A 46 -13.41 9.59 21.44
C SER A 46 -11.94 9.93 21.19
N GLU A 47 -11.07 9.84 22.19
CA GLU A 47 -9.61 10.03 22.03
C GLU A 47 -9.01 9.00 21.05
N GLN A 48 -9.41 7.74 21.15
CA GLN A 48 -8.99 6.68 20.23
C GLN A 48 -9.54 6.89 18.83
N PHE A 49 -10.74 7.41 18.69
CA PHE A 49 -11.32 7.78 17.40
C PHE A 49 -10.62 8.99 16.77
N TYR A 50 -10.27 10.01 17.58
CA TYR A 50 -9.47 11.15 17.12
C TYR A 50 -8.03 10.76 16.78
N SER A 51 -7.40 9.85 17.53
CA SER A 51 -6.06 9.36 17.20
C SER A 51 -6.06 8.49 15.95
N SER A 52 -7.14 7.74 15.67
CA SER A 52 -7.28 6.96 14.44
C SER A 52 -7.46 7.82 13.18
N LYS A 53 -7.99 9.05 13.32
CA LYS A 53 -8.13 10.00 12.22
C LYS A 53 -6.78 10.38 11.59
N TYR A 54 -5.70 10.21 12.34
CA TYR A 54 -4.32 10.52 11.91
C TYR A 54 -3.40 9.29 11.89
N SER A 55 -3.95 8.08 11.94
CA SER A 55 -3.13 6.87 11.83
C SER A 55 -2.48 6.84 10.44
N LYS A 56 -1.15 6.76 10.42
CA LYS A 56 -0.38 6.62 9.19
C LYS A 56 -0.54 5.20 8.67
N ASN A 57 -0.94 5.05 7.41
CA ASN A 57 -0.87 3.77 6.70
C ASN A 57 0.60 3.36 6.46
N GLY A 58 0.83 2.14 5.97
CA GLY A 58 2.18 1.65 5.71
C GLY A 58 2.95 2.54 4.73
N ALA A 59 2.30 3.00 3.65
CA ALA A 59 2.90 3.86 2.64
C ALA A 59 3.37 5.21 3.20
N GLN A 60 2.67 5.75 4.19
CA GLN A 60 3.03 7.02 4.85
C GLN A 60 4.22 6.92 5.80
N ARG A 61 4.70 5.70 6.11
CA ARG A 61 5.83 5.45 7.01
C ARG A 61 7.13 5.30 6.23
N ILE A 62 7.40 6.20 5.30
CA ILE A 62 8.57 6.17 4.41
C ILE A 62 9.88 6.07 5.21
N ASP A 63 9.96 6.75 6.34
CA ASP A 63 11.08 6.69 7.28
C ASP A 63 11.44 5.27 7.73
N MET A 64 10.48 4.34 7.77
CA MET A 64 10.69 2.96 8.19
C MET A 64 11.23 2.05 7.08
N TYR A 65 10.99 2.39 5.80
CA TYR A 65 11.37 1.53 4.67
C TYR A 65 12.30 2.20 3.65
N LYS A 66 12.57 3.51 3.78
CA LYS A 66 13.42 4.25 2.85
C LYS A 66 14.81 3.63 2.65
N ASP A 67 15.40 3.10 3.73
CA ASP A 67 16.73 2.49 3.67
C ASP A 67 16.74 1.15 2.90
N LEU A 68 15.59 0.47 2.84
CA LEU A 68 15.42 -0.76 2.04
C LEU A 68 15.40 -0.47 0.54
N ILE A 69 14.88 0.70 0.14
CA ILE A 69 14.68 1.10 -1.27
C ILE A 69 15.75 2.07 -1.77
N LYS A 70 16.58 2.61 -0.88
CA LYS A 70 17.64 3.55 -1.24
C LYS A 70 18.62 2.90 -2.21
N ASN A 71 18.94 3.62 -3.29
CA ASN A 71 19.82 3.16 -4.37
C ASN A 71 19.37 1.83 -5.02
N LYS A 72 18.07 1.57 -5.03
CA LYS A 72 17.45 0.39 -5.64
C LYS A 72 16.53 0.78 -6.77
N ASN A 73 16.45 -0.10 -7.78
CA ASN A 73 15.44 -0.01 -8.82
C ASN A 73 14.12 -0.60 -8.29
N VAL A 74 13.16 0.25 -8.03
CA VAL A 74 11.91 -0.11 -7.37
C VAL A 74 10.82 -0.42 -8.40
N GLY A 75 10.14 -1.56 -8.25
CA GLY A 75 8.86 -1.85 -8.87
C GLY A 75 7.73 -1.50 -7.90
N LEU A 76 6.68 -0.85 -8.38
CA LEU A 76 5.52 -0.48 -7.58
C LEU A 76 4.26 -1.18 -8.08
N VAL A 77 3.60 -1.94 -7.22
CA VAL A 77 2.25 -2.48 -7.48
C VAL A 77 1.25 -1.56 -6.80
N VAL A 78 0.59 -0.73 -7.59
CA VAL A 78 -0.21 0.41 -7.10
C VAL A 78 -1.43 0.67 -7.96
N ASN A 79 -2.43 1.35 -7.39
CA ASN A 79 -3.60 1.87 -8.08
C ASN A 79 -3.97 3.26 -7.54
N GLN A 80 -5.15 3.78 -7.88
CA GLN A 80 -5.63 5.10 -7.44
C GLN A 80 -5.74 5.26 -5.91
N THR A 81 -5.75 4.16 -5.15
CA THR A 81 -5.84 4.22 -3.67
C THR A 81 -4.50 4.34 -2.98
N SER A 82 -3.40 4.20 -3.73
CA SER A 82 -2.02 4.28 -3.24
C SER A 82 -1.62 5.75 -3.02
N VAL A 83 -2.17 6.36 -1.96
CA VAL A 83 -2.02 7.78 -1.69
C VAL A 83 -1.46 8.06 -0.30
N ILE A 84 -0.66 9.11 -0.24
CA ILE A 84 -0.06 9.65 0.98
C ILE A 84 -0.84 10.90 1.39
N ASN A 85 -1.26 10.96 2.65
CA ASN A 85 -1.86 12.16 3.21
C ASN A 85 -0.77 13.17 3.54
N VAL A 86 -0.80 14.32 2.91
CA VAL A 86 0.07 15.44 3.24
C VAL A 86 -0.64 16.30 4.29
N LEU A 87 0.05 16.51 5.42
CA LEU A 87 -0.43 17.33 6.53
C LEU A 87 0.37 18.63 6.59
N ASN A 88 -0.22 19.71 7.12
CA ASN A 88 0.52 20.93 7.45
C ASN A 88 1.26 20.81 8.79
N SER A 89 1.92 21.89 9.24
CA SER A 89 2.62 21.96 10.53
C SER A 89 1.74 21.64 11.74
N ASP A 90 0.45 21.89 11.63
CA ASP A 90 -0.54 21.68 12.70
C ASP A 90 -1.20 20.30 12.62
N ASN A 91 -0.65 19.39 11.80
CA ASN A 91 -1.20 18.07 11.51
C ASN A 91 -2.60 18.09 10.86
N ILE A 92 -2.97 19.20 10.20
CA ILE A 92 -4.22 19.31 9.46
C ILE A 92 -4.01 18.77 8.04
N PHE A 93 -4.95 17.94 7.58
CA PHE A 93 -4.93 17.41 6.22
C PHE A 93 -4.95 18.53 5.16
N GLN A 94 -4.05 18.45 4.20
CA GLN A 94 -3.93 19.37 3.07
C GLN A 94 -4.40 18.73 1.77
N LYS A 95 -3.82 17.59 1.41
CA LYS A 95 -4.10 16.91 0.15
C LYS A 95 -3.64 15.46 0.17
N HIS A 96 -4.13 14.70 -0.80
CA HIS A 96 -3.58 13.40 -1.16
C HIS A 96 -2.53 13.55 -2.26
N VAL A 97 -1.42 12.84 -2.13
CA VAL A 97 -0.37 12.73 -3.17
C VAL A 97 -0.15 11.23 -3.45
N HIS A 98 -0.12 10.85 -4.71
CA HIS A 98 0.08 9.45 -5.07
C HIS A 98 1.47 8.97 -4.61
N LEU A 99 1.57 7.70 -4.18
CA LEU A 99 2.83 7.11 -3.68
C LEU A 99 3.96 7.22 -4.71
N VAL A 100 3.66 7.00 -6.00
CA VAL A 100 4.64 7.16 -7.10
C VAL A 100 5.24 8.55 -7.09
N ASP A 101 4.41 9.59 -7.03
CA ASP A 101 4.87 10.98 -7.02
C ASP A 101 5.66 11.30 -5.75
N THR A 102 5.22 10.78 -4.62
CA THR A 102 5.92 10.97 -3.34
C THR A 102 7.33 10.39 -3.38
N LEU A 103 7.48 9.15 -3.84
CA LEU A 103 8.78 8.49 -3.93
C LEU A 103 9.69 9.16 -4.97
N MET A 104 9.14 9.57 -6.12
CA MET A 104 9.91 10.33 -7.12
C MET A 104 10.41 11.68 -6.59
N ASN A 105 9.58 12.41 -5.84
CA ASN A 105 9.95 13.68 -5.22
C ASN A 105 11.00 13.52 -4.10
N LEU A 106 11.18 12.32 -3.60
CA LEU A 106 12.23 11.94 -2.64
C LEU A 106 13.44 11.29 -3.32
N ASP A 107 13.56 11.43 -4.65
CA ASP A 107 14.66 10.93 -5.48
C ASP A 107 14.85 9.40 -5.47
N PHE A 108 13.80 8.64 -5.16
CA PHE A 108 13.83 7.19 -5.34
C PHE A 108 13.64 6.80 -6.80
N VAL A 109 14.38 5.77 -7.25
CA VAL A 109 14.34 5.28 -8.62
C VAL A 109 13.17 4.31 -8.80
N ILE A 110 12.11 4.75 -9.47
CA ILE A 110 10.99 3.90 -9.83
C ILE A 110 11.21 3.36 -11.25
N ASN A 111 11.52 2.08 -11.35
CA ASN A 111 11.81 1.41 -12.62
C ASN A 111 10.53 1.09 -13.39
N LYS A 112 9.51 0.58 -12.71
CA LYS A 112 8.28 0.13 -13.34
C LYS A 112 7.08 0.17 -12.37
N ILE A 113 5.91 0.43 -12.91
CA ILE A 113 4.63 0.38 -12.22
C ILE A 113 3.86 -0.85 -12.71
N PHE A 114 3.24 -1.58 -11.79
CA PHE A 114 2.34 -2.68 -12.06
C PHE A 114 0.95 -2.29 -11.59
N SER A 115 -0.03 -2.39 -12.45
CA SER A 115 -1.41 -2.02 -12.12
C SER A 115 -2.33 -3.24 -12.12
N PRO A 116 -3.14 -3.42 -11.05
CA PRO A 116 -4.12 -4.50 -10.97
C PRO A 116 -5.38 -4.17 -11.76
N GLU A 117 -6.46 -4.93 -11.52
CA GLU A 117 -7.81 -4.63 -11.99
C GLU A 117 -8.18 -3.16 -11.76
N HIS A 118 -8.97 -2.58 -12.65
CA HIS A 118 -9.30 -1.15 -12.76
C HIS A 118 -8.15 -0.25 -13.19
N GLY A 119 -6.91 -0.75 -13.29
CA GLY A 119 -5.76 -0.02 -13.77
C GLY A 119 -5.18 0.99 -12.77
N PHE A 120 -4.10 1.65 -13.19
CA PHE A 120 -3.38 2.63 -12.36
C PHE A 120 -4.25 3.81 -11.89
N LYS A 121 -5.15 4.28 -12.76
CA LYS A 121 -6.05 5.42 -12.46
C LYS A 121 -7.39 4.99 -11.86
N GLY A 122 -7.67 3.70 -11.77
CA GLY A 122 -8.95 3.19 -11.27
C GLY A 122 -10.16 3.54 -12.14
N SER A 123 -9.95 3.85 -13.41
CA SER A 123 -11.00 4.32 -14.31
C SER A 123 -11.57 3.23 -15.23
N ALA A 124 -11.00 2.04 -15.22
CA ALA A 124 -11.51 0.92 -15.99
C ALA A 124 -12.66 0.23 -15.24
N ASP A 125 -13.72 -0.12 -15.94
CA ASP A 125 -14.84 -0.88 -15.38
C ASP A 125 -14.40 -2.26 -14.88
N ALA A 126 -15.19 -2.86 -14.00
CA ALA A 126 -14.96 -4.21 -13.51
C ALA A 126 -14.92 -5.19 -14.69
N GLY A 127 -13.89 -6.01 -14.78
CA GLY A 127 -13.69 -6.94 -15.90
C GLY A 127 -13.18 -6.31 -17.20
N ALA A 128 -13.04 -4.98 -17.29
CA ALA A 128 -12.54 -4.31 -18.49
C ALA A 128 -11.05 -4.56 -18.70
N TYR A 129 -10.63 -4.66 -19.96
CA TYR A 129 -9.22 -4.81 -20.31
C TYR A 129 -8.40 -3.57 -19.95
N VAL A 130 -7.37 -3.77 -19.13
CA VAL A 130 -6.43 -2.72 -18.75
C VAL A 130 -5.17 -2.84 -19.59
N LYS A 131 -4.88 -1.81 -20.39
CA LYS A 131 -3.69 -1.77 -21.26
C LYS A 131 -2.45 -1.33 -20.49
N ASP A 132 -1.29 -1.77 -20.98
CA ASP A 132 0.01 -1.22 -20.62
C ASP A 132 0.07 0.27 -21.01
N GLY A 133 0.88 1.05 -20.32
CA GLY A 133 0.97 2.49 -20.53
C GLY A 133 2.23 3.10 -19.95
N LYS A 134 2.19 4.41 -19.73
CA LYS A 134 3.27 5.15 -19.04
C LYS A 134 2.69 6.21 -18.10
N TYR A 135 3.38 6.42 -17.02
CA TYR A 135 3.16 7.54 -16.10
C TYR A 135 4.49 8.27 -15.88
N ARG A 136 4.58 9.56 -16.26
CA ARG A 136 5.83 10.36 -16.17
C ARG A 136 7.06 9.61 -16.72
N ASN A 137 6.95 8.99 -17.89
CA ASN A 137 7.98 8.14 -18.52
C ASN A 137 8.25 6.79 -17.85
N ILE A 138 7.64 6.46 -16.71
CA ILE A 138 7.74 5.15 -16.07
C ILE A 138 6.78 4.19 -16.78
N PRO A 139 7.24 3.02 -17.24
CA PRO A 139 6.36 2.01 -17.84
C PRO A 139 5.32 1.51 -16.84
N ILE A 140 4.07 1.35 -17.28
CA ILE A 140 3.01 0.69 -16.54
C ILE A 140 2.72 -0.63 -17.22
N VAL A 141 2.83 -1.71 -16.45
CA VAL A 141 2.48 -3.08 -16.85
C VAL A 141 1.14 -3.44 -16.22
N SER A 142 0.19 -3.84 -17.04
CA SER A 142 -1.10 -4.33 -16.56
C SER A 142 -0.97 -5.78 -16.05
N LEU A 143 -1.48 -6.02 -14.84
CA LEU A 143 -1.63 -7.35 -14.25
C LEU A 143 -3.09 -7.79 -14.24
N TYR A 144 -3.86 -7.38 -15.25
CA TYR A 144 -5.27 -7.75 -15.38
C TYR A 144 -5.64 -8.15 -16.79
N GLY A 145 -6.60 -9.06 -16.93
CA GLY A 145 -7.00 -9.63 -18.19
C GLY A 145 -6.17 -10.85 -18.56
N ASN A 146 -5.48 -10.82 -19.71
CA ASN A 146 -4.69 -11.95 -20.21
C ASN A 146 -3.41 -12.23 -19.40
N LYS A 147 -2.85 -11.21 -18.76
CA LYS A 147 -1.64 -11.31 -17.94
C LYS A 147 -1.98 -10.95 -16.49
N LYS A 148 -1.95 -11.93 -15.60
CA LYS A 148 -2.21 -11.75 -14.15
C LYS A 148 -0.96 -11.79 -13.30
N LYS A 149 0.12 -12.37 -13.83
CA LYS A 149 1.43 -12.49 -13.22
C LYS A 149 2.45 -11.76 -14.08
N PRO A 150 3.40 -10.99 -13.51
CA PRO A 150 4.47 -10.38 -14.28
C PRO A 150 5.36 -11.47 -14.90
N THR A 151 5.83 -11.23 -16.11
CA THR A 151 6.82 -12.09 -16.77
C THR A 151 8.23 -11.77 -16.29
N SER A 152 9.21 -12.61 -16.62
CA SER A 152 10.63 -12.33 -16.30
C SER A 152 11.10 -11.03 -16.95
N GLU A 153 10.61 -10.70 -18.15
CA GLU A 153 10.91 -9.43 -18.84
C GLU A 153 10.27 -8.24 -18.13
N ASP A 154 9.06 -8.41 -17.59
CA ASP A 154 8.41 -7.39 -16.80
C ASP A 154 9.21 -7.07 -15.51
N LEU A 155 9.86 -8.07 -14.93
CA LEU A 155 10.65 -7.95 -13.70
C LEU A 155 12.11 -7.53 -13.94
N GLN A 156 12.55 -7.48 -15.20
CA GLN A 156 13.93 -7.14 -15.53
C GLN A 156 14.31 -5.75 -14.98
N GLY A 157 15.45 -5.70 -14.30
CA GLY A 157 16.00 -4.48 -13.71
C GLY A 157 15.34 -4.05 -12.41
N ILE A 158 14.38 -4.78 -11.87
CA ILE A 158 13.76 -4.52 -10.57
C ILE A 158 14.54 -5.25 -9.48
N GLU A 159 14.94 -4.54 -8.44
CA GLU A 159 15.65 -5.10 -7.30
C GLU A 159 14.76 -5.28 -6.07
N ILE A 160 13.71 -4.46 -5.97
CA ILE A 160 12.75 -4.51 -4.87
C ILE A 160 11.36 -4.17 -5.37
N MET A 161 10.36 -4.89 -4.88
CA MET A 161 8.96 -4.65 -5.19
C MET A 161 8.24 -4.12 -3.97
N ILE A 162 7.46 -3.05 -4.14
CA ILE A 162 6.52 -2.53 -3.14
C ILE A 162 5.11 -2.79 -3.62
N PHE A 163 4.29 -3.38 -2.75
CA PHE A 163 2.87 -3.56 -2.97
C PHE A 163 2.09 -2.63 -2.03
N ASP A 164 1.37 -1.66 -2.60
CA ASP A 164 0.54 -0.71 -1.85
C ASP A 164 -0.84 -0.60 -2.51
N ILE A 165 -1.70 -1.54 -2.21
CA ILE A 165 -3.09 -1.56 -2.65
C ILE A 165 -3.97 -1.89 -1.45
N GLN A 166 -5.05 -1.11 -1.28
CA GLN A 166 -6.02 -1.38 -0.25
C GLN A 166 -6.91 -2.56 -0.67
N ASP A 167 -6.85 -3.66 0.11
CA ASP A 167 -7.81 -4.76 0.01
C ASP A 167 -8.98 -4.52 0.98
N VAL A 168 -10.18 -4.88 0.58
CA VAL A 168 -11.40 -4.70 1.38
C VAL A 168 -11.80 -5.96 2.16
N GLY A 169 -11.02 -7.03 2.06
CA GLY A 169 -11.24 -8.30 2.78
C GLY A 169 -12.44 -9.10 2.28
N VAL A 170 -12.83 -8.94 1.04
CA VAL A 170 -13.95 -9.65 0.42
C VAL A 170 -13.44 -10.66 -0.59
N ARG A 171 -13.84 -11.92 -0.47
CA ARG A 171 -13.28 -13.08 -1.23
C ARG A 171 -13.29 -12.94 -2.75
N PHE A 172 -14.23 -12.20 -3.32
CA PHE A 172 -14.35 -12.03 -4.77
C PHE A 172 -13.55 -10.84 -5.32
N TYR A 173 -12.86 -10.07 -4.45
CA TYR A 173 -11.92 -9.04 -4.89
C TYR A 173 -10.59 -9.65 -5.30
N THR A 174 -9.99 -9.13 -6.37
CA THR A 174 -8.84 -9.74 -7.04
C THR A 174 -7.48 -9.28 -6.50
N TYR A 175 -7.43 -8.26 -5.64
CA TYR A 175 -6.17 -7.66 -5.20
C TYR A 175 -5.28 -8.60 -4.40
N ILE A 176 -5.87 -9.44 -3.54
CA ILE A 176 -5.11 -10.47 -2.81
C ILE A 176 -4.49 -11.50 -3.77
N SER A 177 -5.17 -11.82 -4.89
CA SER A 177 -4.63 -12.70 -5.93
C SER A 177 -3.47 -12.03 -6.66
N THR A 178 -3.57 -10.72 -6.93
CA THR A 178 -2.45 -9.94 -7.51
C THR A 178 -1.23 -9.98 -6.60
N LEU A 179 -1.42 -9.81 -5.28
CA LEU A 179 -0.32 -9.93 -4.31
C LEU A 179 0.32 -11.33 -4.39
N HIS A 180 -0.49 -12.38 -4.39
CA HIS A 180 0.00 -13.77 -4.49
C HIS A 180 0.86 -13.98 -5.74
N TYR A 181 0.40 -13.54 -6.91
CA TYR A 181 1.14 -13.66 -8.17
C TYR A 181 2.43 -12.82 -8.21
N ILE A 182 2.49 -11.72 -7.49
CA ILE A 182 3.73 -10.93 -7.35
C ILE A 182 4.74 -11.65 -6.45
N MET A 183 4.29 -12.42 -5.46
CA MET A 183 5.14 -13.17 -4.53
C MET A 183 5.72 -14.45 -5.12
N GLU A 184 5.07 -15.06 -6.12
CA GLU A 184 5.55 -16.24 -6.85
C GLU A 184 6.71 -15.91 -7.82
#